data_7c907fd76b2a49ddd961ccf155e96ab0
#
_entry.id   7c907fd76b2a49ddd961ccf155e96ab0
#
_cell.length_a   1.000
_cell.length_b   1.000
_cell.length_c   1.000
_cell.angle_alpha   90.00
_cell.angle_beta   90.00
_cell.angle_gamma   90.00
#
_symmetry.space_group_name_H-M   'P 1'
#
loop_
_entity.id
_entity.type
_entity.pdbx_description
1 polymer ?
#
loop_
_entity_poly.entity_id
_entity_poly.type
_entity_poly.pdbx_seq_one_letter_code
_entity_poly.pdbx_strand_id
1 'polypeptide(L)'
;MARNHSAPGGVVSPDRLRDLARLRRVRDRIDREYAQPLDVEALARGAHMSAGHLSRRFRAAYGESPYSYLMTRRIERAMALLRRGDLSVTEVCYTVGCSSLGTFTTRFTELVGMPPGAYRRTEAEATLGMPSCVAKQVTRPVRNREVSLTGRGVE
;
A
#
# COMPACT_ATOMS: atom_id res chain seq x y z
N MET A 1 30.94 27.41 31.22
CA MET A 1 29.65 26.87 31.71
C MET A 1 29.15 25.81 30.75
N ALA A 2 29.29 24.56 31.10
CA ALA A 2 28.80 23.47 30.30
C ALA A 2 27.28 23.43 30.41
N ARG A 3 26.56 23.72 29.33
CA ARG A 3 25.14 23.44 29.26
C ARG A 3 24.97 21.97 28.99
N ASN A 4 24.54 21.28 30.00
CA ASN A 4 24.19 19.88 29.91
C ASN A 4 22.93 19.75 29.06
N HIS A 5 23.10 19.50 27.76
CA HIS A 5 22.01 19.06 26.90
C HIS A 5 21.88 17.56 27.10
N SER A 6 21.23 17.20 28.18
CA SER A 6 20.61 15.88 28.27
C SER A 6 19.53 15.85 27.18
N ALA A 7 19.82 15.25 26.06
CA ALA A 7 18.81 14.85 25.11
C ALA A 7 17.81 13.98 25.89
N PRO A 8 16.53 14.32 25.93
CA PRO A 8 15.56 13.40 26.47
C PRO A 8 15.53 12.20 25.54
N GLY A 9 16.06 11.09 26.00
CA GLY A 9 15.72 9.80 25.44
C GLY A 9 14.21 9.71 25.47
N GLY A 10 13.59 9.93 24.30
CA GLY A 10 12.16 10.09 24.21
C GLY A 10 11.47 8.80 24.65
N VAL A 11 11.04 8.75 25.89
CA VAL A 11 10.08 7.75 26.34
C VAL A 11 8.84 7.97 25.52
N VAL A 12 8.59 7.06 24.56
CA VAL A 12 7.38 7.08 23.74
C VAL A 12 6.19 7.00 24.72
N SER A 13 5.33 8.01 24.73
CA SER A 13 4.20 8.04 25.67
C SER A 13 3.29 6.83 25.41
N PRO A 14 2.61 6.29 26.46
CA PRO A 14 1.66 5.20 26.30
C PRO A 14 0.59 5.47 25.24
N ASP A 15 0.17 6.71 25.08
CA ASP A 15 -0.82 7.11 24.07
C ASP A 15 -0.27 7.00 22.65
N ARG A 16 0.98 7.38 22.44
CA ARG A 16 1.64 7.17 21.13
C ARG A 16 1.78 5.69 20.78
N LEU A 17 2.09 4.85 21.78
CA LEU A 17 2.16 3.40 21.57
C LEU A 17 0.79 2.80 21.20
N ARG A 18 -0.28 3.26 21.86
CA ARG A 18 -1.66 2.85 21.53
C ARG A 18 -2.03 3.28 20.11
N ASP A 19 -1.72 4.52 19.72
CA ASP A 19 -1.96 5.02 18.37
C ASP A 19 -1.20 4.20 17.34
N LEU A 20 0.08 3.90 17.55
CA LEU A 20 0.86 3.06 16.66
C LEU A 20 0.27 1.65 16.51
N ALA A 21 -0.21 1.06 17.60
CA ALA A 21 -0.88 -0.24 17.55
C ALA A 21 -2.18 -0.19 16.74
N ARG A 22 -2.97 0.87 16.88
CA ARG A 22 -4.19 1.11 16.09
C ARG A 22 -3.87 1.28 14.60
N LEU A 23 -2.84 2.07 14.29
CA LEU A 23 -2.38 2.28 12.90
C LEU A 23 -1.89 0.98 12.25
N ARG A 24 -1.18 0.13 12.97
CA ARG A 24 -0.79 -1.20 12.48
C ARG A 24 -2.01 -2.06 12.17
N ARG A 25 -3.02 -2.08 13.02
CA ARG A 25 -4.27 -2.81 12.75
C ARG A 25 -4.99 -2.29 11.52
N VAL A 26 -5.00 -0.97 11.29
CA VAL A 26 -5.56 -0.37 10.08
C VAL A 26 -4.77 -0.84 8.86
N ARG A 27 -3.46 -0.77 8.88
CA ARG A 27 -2.60 -1.26 7.80
C ARG A 27 -2.84 -2.75 7.52
N ASP A 28 -2.82 -3.58 8.55
CA ASP A 28 -3.04 -5.02 8.41
C ASP A 28 -4.44 -5.33 7.87
N ARG A 29 -5.44 -4.55 8.24
CA ARG A 29 -6.78 -4.65 7.67
C ARG A 29 -6.80 -4.32 6.19
N ILE A 30 -6.15 -3.25 5.77
CA ILE A 30 -6.01 -2.90 4.36
C ILE A 30 -5.33 -4.04 3.59
N ASP A 31 -4.24 -4.58 4.12
CA ASP A 31 -3.50 -5.67 3.49
C ASP A 31 -4.33 -6.94 3.31
N ARG A 32 -5.22 -7.24 4.23
CA ARG A 32 -6.11 -8.41 4.16
C ARG A 32 -7.36 -8.18 3.32
N GLU A 33 -7.94 -6.98 3.41
CA GLU A 33 -9.27 -6.66 2.88
C GLU A 33 -9.24 -5.65 1.73
N TYR A 34 -8.11 -5.48 1.05
CA TYR A 34 -7.96 -4.50 -0.02
C TYR A 34 -9.00 -4.63 -1.14
N ALA A 35 -9.50 -5.83 -1.40
CA ALA A 35 -10.51 -6.09 -2.42
C ALA A 35 -11.95 -5.78 -1.97
N GLN A 36 -12.14 -5.49 -0.69
CA GLN A 36 -13.43 -5.08 -0.13
C GLN A 36 -13.65 -3.57 -0.30
N PRO A 37 -14.91 -3.09 -0.22
CA PRO A 37 -15.21 -1.67 -0.26
C PRO A 37 -14.77 -0.97 1.04
N LEU A 38 -13.48 -0.67 1.13
CA LEU A 38 -12.89 0.06 2.24
C LEU A 38 -12.84 1.54 1.94
N ASP A 39 -13.32 2.35 2.88
CA ASP A 39 -13.14 3.79 2.91
C ASP A 39 -12.47 4.25 4.22
N VAL A 40 -12.02 5.51 4.24
CA VAL A 40 -11.31 6.06 5.40
C VAL A 40 -12.20 6.10 6.64
N GLU A 41 -13.49 6.36 6.47
CA GLU A 41 -14.48 6.40 7.55
C GLU A 41 -14.66 5.01 8.19
N ALA A 42 -14.76 3.96 7.39
CA ALA A 42 -14.88 2.58 7.88
C ALA A 42 -13.61 2.14 8.62
N LEU A 43 -12.44 2.49 8.10
CA LEU A 43 -11.15 2.23 8.74
C LEU A 43 -11.02 2.98 10.07
N ALA A 44 -11.42 4.25 10.10
CA ALA A 44 -11.37 5.08 11.30
C ALA A 44 -12.32 4.55 12.40
N ARG A 45 -13.54 4.17 12.03
CA ARG A 45 -14.49 3.55 12.98
C ARG A 45 -13.92 2.29 13.62
N GLY A 46 -13.32 1.42 12.82
CA GLY A 46 -12.68 0.19 13.31
C GLY A 46 -11.49 0.43 14.23
N ALA A 47 -10.83 1.58 14.10
CA ALA A 47 -9.71 2.00 14.94
C ALA A 47 -10.13 2.92 16.12
N HIS A 48 -11.40 3.21 16.28
CA HIS A 48 -11.94 4.17 17.26
C HIS A 48 -11.31 5.58 17.15
N MET A 49 -11.14 6.03 15.91
CA MET A 49 -10.56 7.33 15.55
C MET A 49 -11.51 8.09 14.63
N SER A 50 -11.40 9.41 14.59
CA SER A 50 -12.02 10.19 13.51
C SER A 50 -11.24 9.99 12.21
N ALA A 51 -11.91 10.16 11.06
CA ALA A 51 -11.27 10.03 9.75
C ALA A 51 -10.08 10.99 9.58
N GLY A 52 -10.23 12.24 10.02
CA GLY A 52 -9.16 13.23 9.97
C GLY A 52 -7.98 12.88 10.86
N HIS A 53 -8.23 12.39 12.07
CA HIS A 53 -7.19 11.95 13.00
C HIS A 53 -6.44 10.74 12.45
N LEU A 54 -7.16 9.74 11.93
CA LEU A 54 -6.55 8.58 11.28
C LEU A 54 -5.67 9.03 10.12
N SER A 55 -6.15 9.87 9.22
CA SER A 55 -5.39 10.32 8.05
C SER A 55 -4.10 11.01 8.43
N ARG A 56 -4.13 11.91 9.41
CA ARG A 56 -2.92 12.62 9.88
C ARG A 56 -1.93 11.67 10.54
N ARG A 57 -2.40 10.80 11.42
CA ARG A 57 -1.54 9.85 12.14
C ARG A 57 -0.95 8.78 11.23
N PHE A 58 -1.74 8.26 10.30
CA PHE A 58 -1.29 7.27 9.34
C PHE A 58 -0.21 7.85 8.42
N ARG A 59 -0.42 9.08 7.91
CA ARG A 59 0.59 9.78 7.10
C ARG A 59 1.87 10.05 7.88
N ALA A 60 1.78 10.45 9.14
CA ALA A 60 2.95 10.67 9.99
C ALA A 60 3.72 9.37 10.23
N ALA A 61 3.04 8.24 10.38
CA ALA A 61 3.65 6.94 10.65
C ALA A 61 4.20 6.25 9.40
N TYR A 62 3.49 6.34 8.26
CA TYR A 62 3.78 5.56 7.05
C TYR A 62 4.13 6.42 5.82
N GLY A 63 4.12 7.74 5.93
CA GLY A 63 4.49 8.64 4.84
C GLY A 63 3.40 8.87 3.78
N GLU A 64 2.26 8.21 3.89
CA GLU A 64 1.15 8.33 2.95
C GLU A 64 -0.21 8.19 3.65
N SER A 65 -1.28 8.66 3.00
CA SER A 65 -2.64 8.53 3.53
C SER A 65 -3.12 7.08 3.49
N PRO A 66 -4.13 6.70 4.30
CA PRO A 66 -4.75 5.37 4.22
C PRO A 66 -5.28 5.04 2.83
N TYR A 67 -5.90 6.00 2.15
CA TYR A 67 -6.40 5.82 0.78
C TYR A 67 -5.27 5.54 -0.22
N SER A 68 -4.19 6.31 -0.14
CA SER A 68 -3.01 6.10 -1.00
C SER A 68 -2.42 4.71 -0.78
N TYR A 69 -2.27 4.30 0.46
CA TYR A 69 -1.81 2.97 0.83
C TYR A 69 -2.71 1.86 0.27
N LEU A 70 -4.03 2.00 0.43
CA LEU A 70 -5.01 1.06 -0.13
C LEU A 70 -4.90 0.95 -1.66
N MET A 71 -4.82 2.09 -2.36
CA MET A 71 -4.68 2.11 -3.82
C MET A 71 -3.38 1.47 -4.28
N THR A 72 -2.27 1.72 -3.58
CA THR A 72 -0.98 1.08 -3.88
C THR A 72 -1.08 -0.44 -3.74
N ARG A 73 -1.71 -0.94 -2.69
CA ARG A 73 -1.93 -2.40 -2.51
C ARG A 73 -2.77 -3.00 -3.63
N ARG A 74 -3.84 -2.32 -4.01
CA ARG A 74 -4.70 -2.73 -5.14
C ARG A 74 -3.92 -2.78 -6.45
N ILE A 75 -3.11 -1.77 -6.73
CA ILE A 75 -2.28 -1.70 -7.96
C ILE A 75 -1.21 -2.80 -7.97
N GLU A 76 -0.53 -3.05 -6.87
CA GLU A 76 0.44 -4.15 -6.77
C GLU A 76 -0.20 -5.51 -7.06
N ARG A 77 -1.39 -5.75 -6.51
CA ARG A 77 -2.14 -6.97 -6.79
C ARG A 77 -2.59 -7.04 -8.25
N ALA A 78 -3.01 -5.90 -8.81
CA ALA A 78 -3.37 -5.79 -10.21
C ALA A 78 -2.20 -6.15 -11.13
N MET A 79 -1.00 -5.66 -10.82
CA MET A 79 0.21 -6.01 -11.57
C MET A 79 0.44 -7.53 -11.59
N ALA A 80 0.30 -8.20 -10.45
CA ALA A 80 0.44 -9.66 -10.36
C ALA A 80 -0.61 -10.39 -11.20
N LEU A 81 -1.86 -9.94 -11.18
CA LEU A 81 -2.94 -10.52 -11.97
C LEU A 81 -2.75 -10.28 -13.47
N LEU A 82 -2.30 -9.10 -13.87
CA LEU A 82 -2.01 -8.78 -15.27
C LEU A 82 -0.84 -9.61 -15.83
N ARG A 83 0.18 -9.89 -15.01
CA ARG A 83 1.29 -10.79 -15.40
C ARG A 83 0.81 -12.22 -15.66
N ARG A 84 -0.17 -12.70 -14.91
CA ARG A 84 -0.77 -14.02 -15.15
C ARG A 84 -1.45 -14.11 -16.51
N GLY A 85 -2.04 -13.02 -16.99
CA GLY A 85 -2.57 -12.86 -18.32
C GLY A 85 -3.93 -13.53 -18.58
N ASP A 86 -4.56 -14.15 -17.58
CA ASP A 86 -5.85 -14.84 -17.69
C ASP A 86 -7.07 -13.92 -17.50
N LEU A 87 -6.87 -12.71 -17.00
CA LEU A 87 -7.93 -11.72 -16.79
C LEU A 87 -7.74 -10.50 -17.69
N SER A 88 -8.86 -9.91 -18.11
CA SER A 88 -8.84 -8.61 -18.79
C SER A 88 -8.52 -7.49 -17.80
N VAL A 89 -8.14 -6.32 -18.31
CA VAL A 89 -7.90 -5.12 -17.50
C VAL A 89 -9.13 -4.75 -16.66
N THR A 90 -10.33 -4.84 -17.25
CA THR A 90 -11.59 -4.55 -16.55
C THR A 90 -11.84 -5.55 -15.43
N GLU A 91 -11.65 -6.84 -15.67
CA GLU A 91 -11.78 -7.89 -14.66
C GLU A 91 -10.77 -7.69 -13.51
N VAL A 92 -9.54 -7.36 -13.83
CA VAL A 92 -8.51 -7.05 -12.81
C VAL A 92 -8.91 -5.85 -11.96
N CYS A 93 -9.39 -4.76 -12.58
CA CYS A 93 -9.86 -3.57 -11.87
C CYS A 93 -10.89 -3.91 -10.78
N TYR A 94 -11.93 -4.65 -11.13
CA TYR A 94 -12.97 -5.03 -10.17
C TYR A 94 -12.51 -6.12 -9.18
N THR A 95 -11.68 -7.04 -9.60
CA THR A 95 -11.13 -8.09 -8.73
C THR A 95 -10.30 -7.51 -7.58
N VAL A 96 -9.54 -6.44 -7.83
CA VAL A 96 -8.75 -5.80 -6.78
C VAL A 96 -9.54 -4.81 -5.92
N GLY A 97 -10.83 -4.64 -6.18
CA GLY A 97 -11.73 -3.82 -5.37
C GLY A 97 -11.90 -2.38 -5.84
N CYS A 98 -11.38 -2.02 -7.01
CA CYS A 98 -11.64 -0.72 -7.61
C CYS A 98 -13.05 -0.69 -8.22
N SER A 99 -13.80 0.38 -7.97
CA SER A 99 -15.17 0.57 -8.49
C SER A 99 -15.21 1.38 -9.78
N SER A 100 -14.12 2.05 -10.14
CA SER A 100 -14.00 2.91 -11.32
C SER A 100 -12.78 2.53 -12.15
N LEU A 101 -13.01 2.12 -13.39
CA LEU A 101 -11.94 1.80 -14.33
C LEU A 101 -11.08 3.04 -14.65
N GLY A 102 -11.68 4.23 -14.73
CA GLY A 102 -10.96 5.48 -14.97
C GLY A 102 -10.00 5.82 -13.83
N THR A 103 -10.46 5.76 -12.59
CA THR A 103 -9.61 5.98 -11.41
C THR A 103 -8.51 4.92 -11.32
N PHE A 104 -8.84 3.66 -11.56
CA PHE A 104 -7.88 2.56 -11.59
C PHE A 104 -6.79 2.80 -12.63
N THR A 105 -7.15 3.15 -13.86
CA THR A 105 -6.21 3.40 -14.96
C THR A 105 -5.29 4.57 -14.64
N THR A 106 -5.83 5.66 -14.10
CA THR A 106 -5.05 6.84 -13.72
C THR A 106 -4.03 6.49 -12.64
N ARG A 107 -4.46 5.84 -11.57
CA ARG A 107 -3.58 5.44 -10.46
C ARG A 107 -2.55 4.41 -10.88
N PHE A 108 -2.94 3.44 -11.69
CA PHE A 108 -2.00 2.46 -12.23
C PHE A 108 -0.90 3.14 -13.05
N THR A 109 -1.27 4.06 -13.93
CA THR A 109 -0.32 4.81 -14.77
C THR A 109 0.63 5.65 -13.92
N GLU A 110 0.12 6.33 -12.91
CA GLU A 110 0.94 7.13 -11.97
C GLU A 110 1.97 6.28 -11.23
N LEU A 111 1.58 5.10 -10.75
CA LEU A 111 2.45 4.24 -9.94
C LEU A 111 3.40 3.36 -10.77
N VAL A 112 2.97 2.89 -11.93
CA VAL A 112 3.71 1.92 -12.74
C VAL A 112 4.45 2.59 -13.90
N GLY A 113 3.98 3.75 -14.36
CA GLY A 113 4.58 4.49 -15.47
C GLY A 113 4.01 4.14 -16.84
N MET A 114 3.06 3.23 -16.94
CA MET A 114 2.34 2.88 -18.16
C MET A 114 0.91 2.43 -17.86
N PRO A 115 -0.03 2.54 -18.82
CA PRO A 115 -1.40 2.06 -18.65
C PRO A 115 -1.48 0.55 -18.41
N PRO A 116 -2.53 0.05 -17.74
CA PRO A 116 -2.68 -1.38 -17.44
C PRO A 116 -2.67 -2.28 -18.67
N GLY A 117 -3.29 -1.86 -19.77
CA GLY A 117 -3.30 -2.62 -21.01
C GLY A 117 -1.92 -2.73 -21.67
N ALA A 118 -1.13 -1.67 -21.62
CA ALA A 118 0.24 -1.67 -22.10
C ALA A 118 1.14 -2.57 -21.24
N TYR A 119 0.98 -2.47 -19.93
CA TYR A 119 1.70 -3.32 -18.98
C TYR A 119 1.41 -4.82 -19.21
N ARG A 120 0.14 -5.17 -19.38
CA ARG A 120 -0.30 -6.55 -19.67
C ARG A 120 0.35 -7.09 -20.95
N ARG A 121 0.42 -6.30 -22.01
CA ARG A 121 1.06 -6.70 -23.28
C ARG A 121 2.57 -6.88 -23.15
N THR A 122 3.24 -5.93 -22.51
CA THR A 122 4.69 -5.98 -22.27
C THR A 122 5.10 -7.19 -21.46
N GLU A 123 4.37 -7.51 -20.41
CA GLU A 123 4.63 -8.66 -19.55
C GLU A 123 4.33 -10.00 -20.28
N ALA A 124 3.30 -10.06 -21.11
CA ALA A 124 2.99 -11.22 -21.92
C ALA A 124 4.13 -11.51 -22.94
N GLU A 125 4.63 -10.49 -23.60
CA GLU A 125 5.76 -10.60 -24.54
C GLU A 125 7.05 -11.05 -23.83
N ALA A 126 7.36 -10.48 -22.67
CA ALA A 126 8.51 -10.86 -21.86
C ALA A 126 8.42 -12.32 -21.37
N THR A 127 7.23 -12.79 -21.02
CA THR A 127 7.00 -14.14 -20.51
C THR A 127 7.11 -15.20 -21.61
N LEU A 128 6.73 -14.90 -22.84
CA LEU A 128 6.83 -15.81 -23.99
C LEU A 128 8.28 -16.21 -24.32
N GLY A 129 9.25 -15.39 -23.95
CA GLY A 129 10.68 -15.66 -24.15
C GLY A 129 11.39 -16.33 -22.96
N MET A 130 10.68 -16.61 -21.86
CA MET A 130 11.28 -17.12 -20.61
C MET A 130 10.99 -18.61 -20.38
N PRO A 131 11.95 -19.37 -19.81
CA PRO A 131 11.67 -20.70 -19.27
C PRO A 131 10.59 -20.65 -18.20
N SER A 132 9.73 -21.68 -18.14
CA SER A 132 8.56 -21.74 -17.22
C SER A 132 8.90 -21.49 -15.75
N CYS A 133 10.08 -21.89 -15.29
CA CYS A 133 10.51 -21.68 -13.91
C CYS A 133 10.83 -20.19 -13.61
N VAL A 134 11.35 -19.45 -14.57
CA VAL A 134 11.66 -18.02 -14.44
C VAL A 134 10.38 -17.19 -14.52
N ALA A 135 9.47 -17.55 -15.42
CA ALA A 135 8.15 -16.91 -15.53
C ALA A 135 7.36 -16.96 -14.23
N LYS A 136 7.41 -18.08 -13.50
CA LYS A 136 6.76 -18.23 -12.18
C LYS A 136 7.36 -17.32 -11.11
N GLN A 137 8.64 -17.03 -11.17
CA GLN A 137 9.29 -16.13 -10.22
C GLN A 137 8.94 -14.66 -10.49
N VAL A 138 8.87 -14.27 -11.76
CA VAL A 138 8.52 -12.90 -12.19
C VAL A 138 7.06 -12.57 -11.86
N THR A 139 6.17 -13.54 -11.84
CA THR A 139 4.74 -13.36 -11.52
C THR A 139 4.42 -13.33 -10.02
N ARG A 140 5.39 -13.50 -9.14
CA ARG A 140 5.17 -13.37 -7.70
C ARG A 140 4.87 -11.92 -7.32
N PRO A 141 3.90 -11.68 -6.44
CA PRO A 141 3.61 -10.32 -5.98
C PRO A 141 4.84 -9.73 -5.29
N VAL A 142 5.20 -8.52 -5.69
CA VAL A 142 6.22 -7.75 -5.00
C VAL A 142 5.65 -7.36 -3.65
N ARG A 143 6.21 -7.88 -2.57
CA ARG A 143 5.90 -7.38 -1.23
C ARG A 143 6.44 -5.97 -1.13
N ASN A 144 5.59 -5.03 -0.73
CA ASN A 144 6.08 -3.73 -0.28
C ASN A 144 7.16 -3.95 0.76
N ARG A 145 8.31 -3.35 0.53
CA ARG A 145 9.29 -3.19 1.60
C ARG A 145 8.58 -2.46 2.73
N GLU A 146 8.44 -3.12 3.85
CA GLU A 146 8.13 -2.41 5.07
C GLU A 146 9.14 -1.27 5.17
N VAL A 147 8.64 -0.06 5.17
CA VAL A 147 9.47 1.05 5.63
C VAL A 147 9.75 0.72 7.08
N SER A 148 10.92 0.20 7.33
CA SER A 148 11.36 -0.05 8.69
C SER A 148 11.23 1.27 9.43
N LEU A 149 10.27 1.34 10.33
CA LEU A 149 10.17 2.38 11.34
C LEU A 149 11.30 2.18 12.39
N THR A 150 12.48 1.85 11.92
CA THR A 150 13.67 2.08 12.70
C THR A 150 13.85 3.58 12.71
N GLY A 151 13.32 4.18 13.77
CA GLY A 151 13.49 5.57 14.03
C GLY A 151 14.94 5.97 13.86
N ARG A 152 15.23 6.60 12.75
CA ARG A 152 16.25 7.61 12.82
C ARG A 152 15.58 8.78 13.50
N GLY A 153 15.92 8.95 14.77
CA GLY A 153 15.76 10.24 15.39
C GLY A 153 16.31 11.26 14.39
N VAL A 154 15.44 12.10 13.93
CA VAL A 154 15.88 13.31 13.27
C VAL A 154 16.45 14.15 14.39
N GLU A 155 17.73 14.38 14.32
CA GLU A 155 18.39 15.42 15.10
C GLU A 155 17.69 16.76 14.89
#